data_c5ddb0060f9d169e1f9c6de787dba045
#
_entry.id   c5ddb0060f9d169e1f9c6de787dba045
#
_cell.length_a   1.000
_cell.length_b   1.000
_cell.length_c   1.000
_cell.angle_alpha   90.00
_cell.angle_beta   90.00
_cell.angle_gamma   90.00
#
_symmetry.space_group_name_H-M   'P 1'
#
loop_
_entity.id
_entity.type
_entity.pdbx_description
1 polymer ?
#
loop_
_entity_poly.entity_id
_entity_poly.type
_entity_poly.pdbx_seq_one_letter_code
_entity_poly.pdbx_strand_id
1 'polypeptide(L)'
;PLVPGRRLAGLVLVGLAALALGGLWDRAFPINKNLWSSSFVLWTAGWSLLLLALFHATVDLGGLRRLAFPLVVFGANALTAYLLWRFLDFTAAARAVLGEAEGPGLRLATALFALGLEWLVLLGLYRRRWFLRV
;
A
#
# COMPACT_ATOMS: atom_id res chain seq x y z
N PRO A 1 5.40 -13.04 -25.02
CA PRO A 1 4.70 -12.80 -23.73
C PRO A 1 4.85 -14.04 -22.86
N LEU A 2 5.43 -13.84 -21.65
CA LEU A 2 5.61 -14.93 -20.69
C LEU A 2 4.24 -15.47 -20.26
N VAL A 3 4.13 -16.81 -20.14
CA VAL A 3 2.95 -17.48 -19.59
C VAL A 3 2.69 -16.91 -18.16
N PRO A 4 1.43 -16.62 -17.79
CA PRO A 4 1.11 -15.97 -16.49
C PRO A 4 1.78 -16.64 -15.27
N GLY A 5 1.82 -17.96 -15.21
CA GLY A 5 2.48 -18.71 -14.13
C GLY A 5 4.00 -18.49 -14.07
N ARG A 6 4.66 -18.32 -15.22
CA ARG A 6 6.12 -18.03 -15.25
C ARG A 6 6.45 -16.63 -14.75
N ARG A 7 5.55 -15.66 -14.99
CA ARG A 7 5.68 -14.30 -14.43
C ARG A 7 5.56 -14.33 -12.91
N LEU A 8 4.56 -15.04 -12.39
CA LEU A 8 4.36 -15.19 -10.96
C LEU A 8 5.57 -15.84 -10.28
N ALA A 9 6.04 -16.96 -10.83
CA ALA A 9 7.23 -17.65 -10.32
C ALA A 9 8.47 -16.72 -10.34
N GLY A 10 8.68 -15.98 -11.42
CA GLY A 10 9.77 -15.02 -11.52
C GLY A 10 9.72 -13.93 -10.44
N LEU A 11 8.54 -13.33 -10.23
CA LEU A 11 8.35 -12.30 -9.17
C LEU A 11 8.65 -12.87 -7.78
N VAL A 12 8.16 -14.07 -7.47
CA VAL A 12 8.41 -14.73 -6.19
C VAL A 12 9.89 -15.06 -6.00
N LEU A 13 10.53 -15.66 -7.00
CA LEU A 13 11.93 -16.04 -6.91
C LEU A 13 12.85 -14.82 -6.75
N VAL A 14 12.65 -13.79 -7.57
CA VAL A 14 13.46 -12.57 -7.47
C VAL A 14 13.18 -11.83 -6.16
N GLY A 15 11.92 -11.80 -5.71
CA GLY A 15 11.54 -11.22 -4.42
C GLY A 15 12.22 -11.93 -3.24
N LEU A 16 12.19 -13.27 -3.21
CA LEU A 16 12.85 -14.06 -2.18
C LEU A 16 14.38 -13.90 -2.23
N ALA A 17 14.97 -13.90 -3.43
CA ALA A 17 16.40 -13.66 -3.60
C ALA A 17 16.81 -12.28 -3.08
N ALA A 18 16.03 -11.25 -3.38
CA ALA A 18 16.29 -9.87 -2.89
C ALA A 18 16.19 -9.80 -1.36
N LEU A 19 15.21 -10.46 -0.73
CA LEU A 19 15.10 -10.55 0.73
C LEU A 19 16.30 -11.30 1.34
N ALA A 20 16.68 -12.43 0.77
CA ALA A 20 17.82 -13.20 1.24
C ALA A 20 19.12 -12.39 1.15
N LEU A 21 19.36 -11.74 0.00
CA LEU A 21 20.54 -10.90 -0.21
C LEU A 21 20.51 -9.67 0.73
N GLY A 22 19.36 -9.00 0.89
CA GLY A 22 19.22 -7.87 1.80
C GLY A 22 19.48 -8.26 3.26
N GLY A 23 18.95 -9.40 3.71
CA GLY A 23 19.19 -9.91 5.05
C GLY A 23 20.63 -10.39 5.29
N LEU A 24 21.29 -10.98 4.28
CA LEU A 24 22.72 -11.31 4.37
C LEU A 24 23.59 -10.04 4.40
N TRP A 25 23.23 -9.05 3.58
CA TRP A 25 23.96 -7.78 3.49
C TRP A 25 23.81 -6.91 4.73
N ASP A 26 22.72 -7.10 5.49
CA ASP A 26 22.50 -6.42 6.77
C ASP A 26 23.63 -6.61 7.77
N ARG A 27 24.37 -7.72 7.70
CA ARG A 27 25.53 -7.99 8.55
C ARG A 27 26.70 -7.05 8.31
N ALA A 28 26.89 -6.58 7.08
CA ALA A 28 27.95 -5.66 6.68
C ALA A 28 27.44 -4.20 6.63
N PHE A 29 26.22 -4.02 6.17
CA PHE A 29 25.54 -2.72 6.07
C PHE A 29 24.15 -2.83 6.69
N PRO A 30 23.97 -2.39 7.95
CA PRO A 30 22.67 -2.47 8.65
C PRO A 30 21.55 -1.83 7.88
N ILE A 31 20.35 -2.48 7.91
CA ILE A 31 19.15 -1.98 7.29
C ILE A 31 18.75 -0.66 7.95
N ASN A 32 18.93 0.44 7.24
CA ASN A 32 18.63 1.77 7.74
C ASN A 32 17.84 2.58 6.71
N LYS A 33 16.58 2.89 7.06
CA LYS A 33 15.69 3.70 6.23
C LYS A 33 16.19 5.13 6.03
N ASN A 34 16.77 5.74 7.07
CA ASN A 34 17.17 7.14 7.01
C ASN A 34 18.39 7.36 6.10
N LEU A 35 19.26 6.37 6.03
CA LEU A 35 20.48 6.41 5.19
C LEU A 35 20.24 5.76 3.81
N TRP A 36 19.06 5.19 3.57
CA TRP A 36 18.78 4.45 2.33
C TRP A 36 19.86 3.41 2.02
N SER A 37 20.25 2.64 3.05
CA SER A 37 21.31 1.64 2.89
C SER A 37 20.98 0.65 1.78
N SER A 38 22.00 0.11 1.11
CA SER A 38 21.81 -0.88 0.05
C SER A 38 21.07 -2.14 0.53
N SER A 39 21.29 -2.56 1.77
CA SER A 39 20.54 -3.63 2.43
C SER A 39 19.04 -3.27 2.57
N PHE A 40 18.72 -2.02 2.96
CA PHE A 40 17.34 -1.54 3.04
C PHE A 40 16.67 -1.53 1.66
N VAL A 41 17.37 -1.11 0.61
CA VAL A 41 16.83 -1.11 -0.76
C VAL A 41 16.51 -2.52 -1.23
N LEU A 42 17.43 -3.47 -1.03
CA LEU A 42 17.21 -4.89 -1.38
C LEU A 42 16.05 -5.48 -0.58
N TRP A 43 15.99 -5.21 0.72
CA TRP A 43 14.93 -5.69 1.60
C TRP A 43 13.56 -5.18 1.19
N THR A 44 13.44 -3.89 0.95
CA THR A 44 12.16 -3.28 0.52
C THR A 44 11.77 -3.68 -0.90
N ALA A 45 12.72 -3.81 -1.82
CA ALA A 45 12.47 -4.32 -3.16
C ALA A 45 11.95 -5.77 -3.13
N GLY A 46 12.52 -6.62 -2.28
CA GLY A 46 12.06 -7.98 -2.08
C GLY A 46 10.60 -8.05 -1.64
N TRP A 47 10.24 -7.30 -0.60
CA TRP A 47 8.84 -7.20 -0.14
C TRP A 47 7.91 -6.63 -1.20
N SER A 48 8.34 -5.61 -1.95
CA SER A 48 7.53 -5.03 -3.03
C SER A 48 7.24 -6.04 -4.14
N LEU A 49 8.23 -6.86 -4.53
CA LEU A 49 8.06 -7.92 -5.52
C LEU A 49 7.12 -9.02 -5.04
N LEU A 50 7.21 -9.43 -3.76
CA LEU A 50 6.30 -10.42 -3.19
C LEU A 50 4.86 -9.91 -3.10
N LEU A 51 4.68 -8.64 -2.72
CA LEU A 51 3.35 -8.00 -2.73
C LEU A 51 2.80 -7.91 -4.15
N LEU A 52 3.63 -7.55 -5.14
CA LEU A 52 3.22 -7.54 -6.54
C LEU A 52 2.84 -8.95 -7.02
N ALA A 53 3.60 -9.98 -6.63
CA ALA A 53 3.28 -11.37 -6.91
C ALA A 53 1.93 -11.77 -6.30
N LEU A 54 1.67 -11.37 -5.05
CA LEU A 54 0.40 -11.61 -4.36
C LEU A 54 -0.78 -10.96 -5.11
N PHE A 55 -0.65 -9.69 -5.48
CA PHE A 55 -1.69 -9.00 -6.25
C PHE A 55 -1.88 -9.62 -7.62
N HIS A 56 -0.81 -9.99 -8.32
CA HIS A 56 -0.89 -10.69 -9.59
C HIS A 56 -1.60 -12.04 -9.46
N ALA A 57 -1.29 -12.81 -8.41
CA ALA A 57 -1.96 -14.09 -8.16
C ALA A 57 -3.44 -13.92 -7.82
N THR A 58 -3.79 -12.97 -6.95
CA THR A 58 -5.16 -12.83 -6.44
C THR A 58 -6.07 -12.06 -7.40
N VAL A 59 -5.58 -10.97 -7.98
CA VAL A 59 -6.38 -10.07 -8.82
C VAL A 59 -6.41 -10.52 -10.28
N ASP A 60 -5.22 -10.81 -10.86
CA ASP A 60 -5.13 -11.13 -12.28
C ASP A 60 -5.47 -12.60 -12.57
N LEU A 61 -4.92 -13.54 -11.77
CA LEU A 61 -5.15 -14.98 -11.94
C LEU A 61 -6.39 -15.45 -11.19
N GLY A 62 -6.58 -15.00 -9.95
CA GLY A 62 -7.71 -15.36 -9.10
C GLY A 62 -9.02 -14.61 -9.40
N GLY A 63 -8.99 -13.61 -10.30
CA GLY A 63 -10.19 -12.87 -10.72
C GLY A 63 -10.82 -11.97 -9.65
N LEU A 64 -10.15 -11.74 -8.52
CA LEU A 64 -10.67 -10.95 -7.39
C LEU A 64 -10.61 -9.42 -7.63
N ARG A 65 -10.92 -9.00 -8.86
CA ARG A 65 -10.85 -7.59 -9.29
C ARG A 65 -11.72 -6.66 -8.46
N ARG A 66 -12.86 -7.18 -7.95
CA ARG A 66 -13.77 -6.38 -7.10
C ARG A 66 -13.15 -6.01 -5.77
N LEU A 67 -12.35 -6.92 -5.17
CA LEU A 67 -11.64 -6.66 -3.91
C LEU A 67 -10.47 -5.70 -4.11
N ALA A 68 -9.91 -5.61 -5.32
CA ALA A 68 -8.85 -4.66 -5.63
C ALA A 68 -9.39 -3.24 -5.89
N PHE A 69 -10.69 -3.05 -6.12
CA PHE A 69 -11.27 -1.75 -6.47
C PHE A 69 -10.96 -0.63 -5.47
N PRO A 70 -11.07 -0.83 -4.13
CA PRO A 70 -10.68 0.20 -3.18
C PRO A 70 -9.23 0.64 -3.34
N LEU A 71 -8.31 -0.31 -3.56
CA LEU A 71 -6.88 -0.04 -3.77
C LEU A 71 -6.62 0.69 -5.09
N VAL A 72 -7.39 0.37 -6.14
CA VAL A 72 -7.32 1.07 -7.43
C VAL A 72 -7.73 2.54 -7.27
N VAL A 73 -8.76 2.84 -6.47
CA VAL A 73 -9.20 4.22 -6.20
C VAL A 73 -8.09 5.02 -5.50
N PHE A 74 -7.45 4.43 -4.46
CA PHE A 74 -6.30 5.05 -3.81
C PHE A 74 -5.12 5.22 -4.76
N GLY A 75 -4.76 4.17 -5.49
CA GLY A 75 -3.61 4.19 -6.41
C GLY A 75 -3.78 5.18 -7.57
N ALA A 76 -4.99 5.33 -8.12
CA ALA A 76 -5.29 6.28 -9.19
C ALA A 76 -5.12 7.74 -8.76
N ASN A 77 -5.27 8.04 -7.47
CA ASN A 77 -5.15 9.36 -6.87
C ASN A 77 -4.17 9.40 -5.69
N ALA A 78 -3.07 8.64 -5.78
CA ALA A 78 -2.13 8.47 -4.67
C ALA A 78 -1.55 9.81 -4.16
N LEU A 79 -1.20 10.72 -5.07
CA LEU A 79 -0.72 12.06 -4.70
C LEU A 79 -1.80 12.87 -3.99
N THR A 80 -3.03 12.82 -4.50
CA THR A 80 -4.19 13.50 -3.87
C THR A 80 -4.46 12.91 -2.49
N ALA A 81 -4.42 11.60 -2.33
CA ALA A 81 -4.57 10.93 -1.03
C ALA A 81 -3.53 11.44 -0.02
N TYR A 82 -2.26 11.46 -0.43
CA TYR A 82 -1.19 11.99 0.43
C TYR A 82 -1.41 13.46 0.83
N LEU A 83 -1.82 14.31 -0.12
CA LEU A 83 -2.10 15.72 0.14
C LEU A 83 -3.33 15.90 1.03
N LEU A 84 -4.41 15.18 0.78
CA LEU A 84 -5.61 15.22 1.61
C LEU A 84 -5.29 14.88 3.06
N TRP A 85 -4.55 13.80 3.30
CA TRP A 85 -4.12 13.41 4.64
C TRP A 85 -3.22 14.45 5.32
N ARG A 86 -2.44 15.19 4.53
CA ARG A 86 -1.55 16.25 5.06
C ARG A 86 -2.29 17.52 5.44
N PHE A 87 -3.38 17.86 4.72
CA PHE A 87 -4.11 19.12 4.90
C PHE A 87 -5.45 18.94 5.62
N LEU A 88 -6.06 17.77 5.58
CA LEU A 88 -7.34 17.47 6.21
C LEU A 88 -7.14 16.48 7.35
N ASP A 89 -7.63 16.82 8.52
CA ASP A 89 -7.62 15.91 9.67
C ASP A 89 -8.89 15.02 9.64
N PHE A 90 -8.82 13.95 8.84
CA PHE A 90 -9.89 12.93 8.81
C PHE A 90 -10.07 12.24 10.15
N THR A 91 -9.02 12.21 11.00
CA THR A 91 -9.09 11.61 12.33
C THR A 91 -9.92 12.48 13.25
N ALA A 92 -9.77 13.82 13.19
CA ALA A 92 -10.62 14.73 13.94
C ALA A 92 -12.08 14.63 13.49
N ALA A 93 -12.34 14.54 12.18
CA ALA A 93 -13.70 14.33 11.66
C ALA A 93 -14.29 13.00 12.15
N ALA A 94 -13.49 11.92 12.18
CA ALA A 94 -13.92 10.64 12.70
C ALA A 94 -14.23 10.69 14.20
N ARG A 95 -13.41 11.38 15.01
CA ARG A 95 -13.66 11.57 16.44
C ARG A 95 -14.91 12.39 16.72
N ALA A 96 -15.19 13.39 15.89
CA ALA A 96 -16.40 14.19 16.03
C ALA A 96 -17.70 13.36 15.87
N VAL A 97 -17.62 12.27 15.08
CA VAL A 97 -18.76 11.36 14.86
C VAL A 97 -18.80 10.23 15.88
N LEU A 98 -17.64 9.61 16.18
CA LEU A 98 -17.55 8.41 17.03
C LEU A 98 -17.30 8.73 18.53
N GLY A 99 -17.01 9.97 18.86
CA GLY A 99 -16.57 10.39 20.19
C GLY A 99 -15.06 10.18 20.40
N GLU A 100 -14.59 10.59 21.58
CA GLU A 100 -13.19 10.38 21.98
C GLU A 100 -12.90 8.89 22.19
N ALA A 101 -11.86 8.42 21.53
CA ALA A 101 -11.54 7.00 21.50
C ALA A 101 -10.76 6.57 22.72
N GLU A 102 -11.43 5.97 23.70
CA GLU A 102 -10.81 5.26 24.81
C GLU A 102 -10.74 3.76 24.50
N GLY A 103 -9.52 3.18 24.61
CA GLY A 103 -9.25 1.78 24.33
C GLY A 103 -8.84 1.46 22.88
N PRO A 104 -8.15 0.31 22.69
CA PRO A 104 -7.53 -0.05 21.40
C PRO A 104 -8.56 -0.34 20.30
N GLY A 105 -9.71 -0.91 20.64
CA GLY A 105 -10.77 -1.22 19.66
C GLY A 105 -11.39 0.04 19.06
N LEU A 106 -11.68 1.05 19.88
CA LEU A 106 -12.29 2.29 19.42
C LEU A 106 -11.28 3.15 18.64
N ARG A 107 -9.99 3.10 18.98
CA ARG A 107 -8.93 3.72 18.18
C ARG A 107 -8.84 3.11 16.79
N LEU A 108 -8.93 1.79 16.68
CA LEU A 108 -8.96 1.10 15.38
C LEU A 108 -10.20 1.49 14.58
N ALA A 109 -11.38 1.53 15.22
CA ALA A 109 -12.62 1.96 14.57
C ALA A 109 -12.51 3.40 14.04
N THR A 110 -11.95 4.32 14.82
CA THR A 110 -11.71 5.71 14.41
C THR A 110 -10.76 5.79 13.20
N ALA A 111 -9.67 5.01 13.21
CA ALA A 111 -8.73 4.96 12.10
C ALA A 111 -9.37 4.40 10.82
N LEU A 112 -10.13 3.32 10.92
CA LEU A 112 -10.86 2.73 9.79
C LEU A 112 -11.94 3.68 9.24
N PHE A 113 -12.65 4.39 10.12
CA PHE A 113 -13.63 5.38 9.73
C PHE A 113 -12.99 6.58 9.01
N ALA A 114 -11.86 7.08 9.52
CA ALA A 114 -11.08 8.13 8.87
C ALA A 114 -10.58 7.73 7.47
N LEU A 115 -10.05 6.51 7.32
CA LEU A 115 -9.69 5.93 6.02
C LEU A 115 -10.90 5.80 5.09
N GLY A 116 -12.06 5.42 5.62
CA GLY A 116 -13.31 5.35 4.87
C GLY A 116 -13.77 6.70 4.34
N LEU A 117 -13.67 7.76 5.16
CA LEU A 117 -13.97 9.14 4.73
C LEU A 117 -13.03 9.61 3.61
N GLU A 118 -11.73 9.40 3.78
CA GLU A 118 -10.75 9.72 2.74
C GLU A 118 -11.05 8.96 1.44
N TRP A 119 -11.33 7.64 1.55
CA TRP A 119 -11.68 6.83 0.40
C TRP A 119 -12.94 7.32 -0.32
N LEU A 120 -13.97 7.78 0.39
CA LEU A 120 -15.17 8.36 -0.21
C LEU A 120 -14.86 9.62 -1.01
N VAL A 121 -13.99 10.50 -0.50
CA VAL A 121 -13.52 11.69 -1.23
C VAL A 121 -12.78 11.27 -2.51
N LEU A 122 -11.84 10.33 -2.40
CA LEU A 122 -11.09 9.80 -3.54
C LEU A 122 -11.99 9.10 -4.55
N LEU A 123 -13.02 8.37 -4.10
CA LEU A 123 -14.02 7.75 -4.96
C LEU A 123 -14.81 8.80 -5.75
N GLY A 124 -15.17 9.92 -5.11
CA GLY A 124 -15.81 11.04 -5.78
C GLY A 124 -14.95 11.63 -6.91
N LEU A 125 -13.65 11.84 -6.64
CA LEU A 125 -12.68 12.30 -7.62
C LEU A 125 -12.47 11.27 -8.73
N TYR A 126 -12.35 9.99 -8.39
CA TYR A 126 -12.22 8.88 -9.33
C TYR A 126 -13.41 8.80 -10.29
N ARG A 127 -14.66 8.91 -9.77
CA ARG A 127 -15.87 8.90 -10.61
C ARG A 127 -15.96 10.11 -11.54
N ARG A 128 -15.47 11.27 -11.10
CA ARG A 128 -15.41 12.48 -11.92
C ARG A 128 -14.22 12.50 -12.88
N ARG A 129 -13.36 11.46 -12.85
CA ARG A 129 -12.11 11.36 -13.63
C ARG A 129 -11.13 12.51 -13.36
N TRP A 130 -11.17 13.08 -12.16
CA TRP A 130 -10.24 14.11 -11.72
C TRP A 130 -9.01 13.42 -11.11
N PHE A 131 -7.95 13.33 -11.90
CA PHE A 131 -6.69 12.73 -11.50
C PHE A 131 -5.62 13.80 -11.46
N LEU A 132 -5.00 14.00 -10.31
CA LEU A 132 -3.80 14.82 -10.18
C LEU A 132 -2.64 13.99 -10.74
N ARG A 133 -2.20 14.32 -11.96
CA ARG A 133 -1.02 13.71 -12.59
C ARG A 133 0.10 14.73 -12.56
N VAL A 134 1.28 14.31 -12.12
CA VAL A 134 2.55 15.05 -12.22
C VAL A 134 3.28 14.60 -13.46
#